data_df7918d2172b2e97db4b489da371987b
#
_entry.id   df7918d2172b2e97db4b489da371987b
#
_cell.length_a   1.000
_cell.length_b   1.000
_cell.length_c   1.000
_cell.angle_alpha   90.00
_cell.angle_beta   90.00
_cell.angle_gamma   90.00
#
_symmetry.space_group_name_H-M   'P 1'
#
loop_
_entity.id
_entity.type
_entity.pdbx_description
1 polymer ?
#
loop_
_entity_poly.entity_id
_entity_poly.type
_entity_poly.pdbx_seq_one_letter_code
_entity_poly.pdbx_strand_id
1 'polypeptide(L)'
;MIKKTELKHLIDVAAGRVPADVVIRNAQIVDVFLGTIRRGDVALAAGYIAGIGERYEGQQVVDLAGRFLLPGLIDAHIHVESSYVSPEEFSRIFVPCGTTTALCDPHEIVNVAGLKGLEYMEQAAKLAKMDIRYLMPSCVPSTPFEHAGANLSALDMEPALKNGTVDGLAELMNYVGVVNNDDKMIDEVMLAKKYHRRIDGHAPQVFGKLLNAYAAAGVANDHECSTVQEAKDRLACGMYVLLRQGTTEHDLKNLLPVVNPQTARHCLLAGDDVQAVTAMTLGHLDNSIRICIEQGLSPITAIQMATLNAAEYCGLNDRGAIAPGRRADLVVVDDLRSFHVEQTWIKGEKVAQAGQYLPKVQRYPIDAVAASMHVKPLASDCFKLHLTGKAVRTIKVIPGEVLTDEAIRQVSHDETGDFVYDQSQDVVKLAVIERHHATGKMCTALVSGYGIKHGAIA
;
A
#
# COMPACT_ATOMS: atom_id res chain seq x y z
N MET A 1 3.73 -8.99 21.63
CA MET A 1 4.67 -8.47 22.69
C MET A 1 5.59 -9.62 23.08
N ILE A 2 6.92 -9.38 23.17
CA ILE A 2 7.89 -10.40 23.58
C ILE A 2 7.61 -10.85 25.03
N LYS A 3 7.67 -12.16 25.30
CA LYS A 3 7.48 -12.68 26.66
C LYS A 3 8.74 -12.50 27.48
N LYS A 4 8.59 -12.45 28.81
CA LYS A 4 9.73 -12.27 29.74
C LYS A 4 10.83 -13.33 29.55
N THR A 5 10.46 -14.59 29.29
CA THR A 5 11.40 -15.68 29.05
C THR A 5 12.15 -15.51 27.72
N GLU A 6 11.46 -15.09 26.68
CA GLU A 6 12.03 -14.80 25.35
C GLU A 6 13.01 -13.61 25.43
N LEU A 7 12.64 -12.53 26.18
CA LEU A 7 13.52 -11.39 26.39
C LEU A 7 14.80 -11.78 27.14
N LYS A 8 14.71 -12.63 28.17
CA LYS A 8 15.87 -13.15 28.88
C LYS A 8 16.79 -13.95 27.96
N HIS A 9 16.22 -14.85 27.14
CA HIS A 9 16.96 -15.61 26.16
C HIS A 9 17.66 -14.69 25.15
N LEU A 10 16.95 -13.69 24.62
CA LEU A 10 17.52 -12.68 23.72
C LEU A 10 18.73 -11.98 24.33
N ILE A 11 18.64 -11.56 25.61
CA ILE A 11 19.72 -10.89 26.34
C ILE A 11 20.90 -11.85 26.56
N ASP A 12 20.63 -13.13 26.88
CA ASP A 12 21.68 -14.14 27.11
C ASP A 12 22.45 -14.46 25.84
N VAL A 13 21.75 -14.55 24.70
CA VAL A 13 22.38 -14.70 23.38
C VAL A 13 23.20 -13.44 23.03
N ALA A 14 22.61 -12.25 23.18
CA ALA A 14 23.29 -10.99 22.90
C ALA A 14 24.60 -10.83 23.69
N ALA A 15 24.63 -11.30 24.92
CA ALA A 15 25.80 -11.27 25.79
C ALA A 15 26.76 -12.47 25.58
N GLY A 16 26.49 -13.35 24.63
CA GLY A 16 27.32 -14.52 24.35
C GLY A 16 27.30 -15.61 25.41
N ARG A 17 26.29 -15.61 26.31
CA ARG A 17 26.19 -16.62 27.39
C ARG A 17 25.59 -17.94 26.93
N VAL A 18 24.78 -17.90 25.89
CA VAL A 18 24.16 -19.08 25.27
C VAL A 18 24.20 -18.95 23.75
N PRO A 19 24.19 -20.09 23.00
CA PRO A 19 24.13 -20.04 21.54
C PRO A 19 22.83 -19.39 21.06
N ALA A 20 22.93 -18.69 19.90
CA ALA A 20 21.78 -18.15 19.19
C ALA A 20 20.91 -19.27 18.57
N ASP A 21 19.63 -19.01 18.35
CA ASP A 21 18.76 -19.94 17.60
C ASP A 21 19.24 -20.07 16.15
N VAL A 22 19.59 -18.93 15.53
CA VAL A 22 20.16 -18.85 14.18
C VAL A 22 21.30 -17.84 14.16
N VAL A 23 22.39 -18.17 13.49
CA VAL A 23 23.43 -17.21 13.12
C VAL A 23 23.51 -17.09 11.59
N ILE A 24 23.29 -15.88 11.09
CA ILE A 24 23.49 -15.54 9.70
C ILE A 24 24.93 -15.03 9.57
N ARG A 25 25.79 -15.79 8.84
CA ARG A 25 27.22 -15.53 8.70
C ARG A 25 27.59 -14.88 7.37
N ASN A 26 28.76 -14.26 7.38
CA ASN A 26 29.40 -13.70 6.19
C ASN A 26 28.48 -12.72 5.42
N ALA A 27 27.65 -11.95 6.14
CA ALA A 27 26.75 -10.98 5.55
C ALA A 27 27.45 -9.65 5.25
N GLN A 28 27.07 -9.00 4.15
CA GLN A 28 27.24 -7.57 3.95
C GLN A 28 25.98 -6.88 4.49
N ILE A 29 26.04 -6.42 5.71
CA ILE A 29 24.89 -5.85 6.44
C ILE A 29 24.67 -4.41 6.01
N VAL A 30 23.50 -4.09 5.47
CA VAL A 30 23.10 -2.71 5.18
C VAL A 30 22.69 -2.03 6.48
N ASP A 31 23.53 -1.15 6.96
CA ASP A 31 23.28 -0.35 8.15
C ASP A 31 22.53 0.92 7.76
N VAL A 32 21.22 0.89 7.94
CA VAL A 32 20.32 2.01 7.59
C VAL A 32 20.42 3.20 8.56
N PHE A 33 20.99 3.03 9.76
CA PHE A 33 21.24 4.13 10.68
C PHE A 33 22.48 4.93 10.28
N LEU A 34 23.56 4.22 9.96
CA LEU A 34 24.84 4.86 9.61
C LEU A 34 24.93 5.18 8.11
N GLY A 35 24.03 4.65 7.27
CA GLY A 35 24.10 4.81 5.81
C GLY A 35 25.31 4.10 5.20
N THR A 36 25.75 2.96 5.77
CA THR A 36 26.96 2.24 5.39
C THR A 36 26.71 0.74 5.25
N ILE A 37 27.70 0.02 4.69
CA ILE A 37 27.70 -1.43 4.63
C ILE A 37 28.75 -1.95 5.60
N ARG A 38 28.36 -2.88 6.47
CA ARG A 38 29.26 -3.56 7.42
C ARG A 38 29.33 -5.05 7.10
N ARG A 39 30.51 -5.65 7.22
CA ARG A 39 30.65 -7.10 7.18
C ARG A 39 30.55 -7.67 8.59
N GLY A 40 29.86 -8.79 8.72
CA GLY A 40 29.74 -9.46 10.01
C GLY A 40 28.67 -10.53 10.06
N ASP A 41 28.50 -11.09 11.24
CA ASP A 41 27.47 -12.07 11.54
C ASP A 41 26.28 -11.38 12.20
N VAL A 42 25.08 -11.98 12.07
CA VAL A 42 23.87 -11.55 12.76
C VAL A 42 23.30 -12.73 13.55
N ALA A 43 23.22 -12.58 14.88
CA ALA A 43 22.65 -13.57 15.77
C ALA A 43 21.18 -13.30 16.00
N LEU A 44 20.34 -14.33 15.89
CA LEU A 44 18.90 -14.27 16.07
C LEU A 44 18.49 -15.14 17.26
N ALA A 45 17.56 -14.62 18.09
CA ALA A 45 16.97 -15.36 19.19
C ALA A 45 15.51 -14.96 19.40
N ALA A 46 14.61 -15.95 19.59
CA ALA A 46 13.19 -15.74 19.84
C ALA A 46 12.50 -14.87 18.79
N GLY A 47 12.96 -14.88 17.53
CA GLY A 47 12.43 -14.07 16.43
C GLY A 47 12.93 -12.62 16.40
N TYR A 48 13.93 -12.28 17.19
CA TYR A 48 14.56 -10.96 17.28
C TYR A 48 16.05 -11.02 16.96
N ILE A 49 16.61 -9.89 16.58
CA ILE A 49 18.05 -9.71 16.41
C ILE A 49 18.68 -9.58 17.79
N ALA A 50 19.55 -10.52 18.16
CA ALA A 50 20.28 -10.49 19.43
C ALA A 50 21.55 -9.67 19.32
N GLY A 51 22.32 -9.83 18.23
CA GLY A 51 23.58 -9.11 18.07
C GLY A 51 24.07 -9.11 16.61
N ILE A 52 25.00 -8.21 16.35
CA ILE A 52 25.58 -7.98 15.02
C ILE A 52 27.10 -7.71 15.13
N GLY A 53 27.84 -8.18 14.11
CA GLY A 53 29.26 -7.88 13.93
C GLY A 53 30.20 -8.81 14.65
N GLU A 54 29.87 -9.23 15.86
CA GLU A 54 30.66 -10.20 16.64
C GLU A 54 30.41 -11.63 16.19
N ARG A 55 31.35 -12.53 16.54
CA ARG A 55 31.20 -13.95 16.27
C ARG A 55 30.34 -14.61 17.34
N TYR A 56 29.17 -15.09 16.93
CA TYR A 56 28.26 -15.83 17.79
C TYR A 56 28.28 -17.34 17.46
N GLU A 57 28.02 -18.16 18.47
CA GLU A 57 27.66 -19.57 18.28
C GLU A 57 26.15 -19.66 18.03
N GLY A 58 25.73 -20.57 17.14
CA GLY A 58 24.32 -20.78 16.81
C GLY A 58 23.95 -22.24 16.71
N GLN A 59 22.69 -22.55 17.08
CA GLN A 59 22.11 -23.88 16.87
C GLN A 59 21.98 -24.17 15.38
N GLN A 60 21.59 -23.16 14.60
CA GLN A 60 21.59 -23.17 13.15
C GLN A 60 22.51 -22.10 12.61
N VAL A 61 23.26 -22.42 11.55
CA VAL A 61 24.14 -21.46 10.87
C VAL A 61 23.75 -21.38 9.40
N VAL A 62 23.56 -20.15 8.92
CA VAL A 62 23.24 -19.85 7.53
C VAL A 62 24.35 -18.95 6.99
N ASP A 63 25.14 -19.46 6.07
CA ASP A 63 26.21 -18.70 5.41
C ASP A 63 25.68 -17.97 4.19
N LEU A 64 25.77 -16.65 4.17
CA LEU A 64 25.34 -15.83 3.04
C LEU A 64 26.43 -15.67 1.95
N ALA A 65 27.63 -16.18 2.20
CA ALA A 65 28.75 -16.14 1.23
C ALA A 65 28.99 -14.72 0.65
N GLY A 66 28.85 -13.70 1.48
CA GLY A 66 29.08 -12.31 1.09
C GLY A 66 27.90 -11.59 0.43
N ARG A 67 26.69 -12.17 0.42
CA ARG A 67 25.46 -11.49 -0.02
C ARG A 67 25.06 -10.38 0.93
N PHE A 68 24.22 -9.46 0.42
CA PHE A 68 23.72 -8.36 1.22
C PHE A 68 22.53 -8.79 2.08
N LEU A 69 22.56 -8.34 3.33
CA LEU A 69 21.49 -8.51 4.30
C LEU A 69 20.94 -7.15 4.68
N LEU A 70 19.65 -6.95 4.49
CA LEU A 70 18.95 -5.71 4.77
C LEU A 70 17.69 -5.96 5.63
N PRO A 71 17.13 -4.92 6.27
CA PRO A 71 15.86 -5.05 6.97
C PRO A 71 14.76 -5.46 6.01
N GLY A 72 13.74 -6.15 6.53
CA GLY A 72 12.53 -6.46 5.78
C GLY A 72 11.86 -5.19 5.27
N LEU A 73 11.40 -5.22 4.02
CA LEU A 73 10.75 -4.08 3.38
C LEU A 73 9.37 -3.84 3.99
N ILE A 74 9.01 -2.58 4.11
CA ILE A 74 7.74 -2.11 4.70
C ILE A 74 7.03 -1.25 3.67
N ASP A 75 5.86 -1.68 3.24
CA ASP A 75 4.99 -0.85 2.43
C ASP A 75 4.19 0.09 3.32
N ALA A 76 4.33 1.39 3.08
CA ALA A 76 3.72 2.41 3.92
C ALA A 76 2.26 2.69 3.57
N HIS A 77 1.80 2.27 2.38
CA HIS A 77 0.42 2.42 1.91
C HIS A 77 0.13 1.48 0.73
N ILE A 78 -0.85 0.59 0.89
CA ILE A 78 -1.27 -0.35 -0.15
C ILE A 78 -2.71 -0.84 0.10
N HIS A 79 -3.41 -1.23 -1.00
CA HIS A 79 -4.71 -1.88 -0.95
C HIS A 79 -4.57 -3.37 -1.28
N VAL A 80 -4.92 -4.24 -0.31
CA VAL A 80 -4.91 -5.69 -0.54
C VAL A 80 -5.89 -6.06 -1.65
N GLU A 81 -7.02 -5.38 -1.69
CA GLU A 81 -8.12 -5.59 -2.63
C GLU A 81 -7.68 -5.39 -4.09
N SER A 82 -6.84 -4.42 -4.36
CA SER A 82 -6.31 -4.13 -5.70
C SER A 82 -5.42 -5.25 -6.25
N SER A 83 -4.95 -6.13 -5.38
CA SER A 83 -4.24 -7.34 -5.80
C SER A 83 -5.16 -8.46 -6.30
N TYR A 84 -6.48 -8.34 -6.10
CA TYR A 84 -7.52 -9.34 -6.43
C TYR A 84 -7.35 -10.69 -5.70
N VAL A 85 -6.64 -10.71 -4.57
CA VAL A 85 -6.46 -11.92 -3.76
C VAL A 85 -6.77 -11.64 -2.27
N SER A 86 -6.96 -12.68 -1.49
CA SER A 86 -7.16 -12.57 -0.04
C SER A 86 -5.86 -12.21 0.69
N PRO A 87 -5.90 -11.69 1.93
CA PRO A 87 -4.71 -11.30 2.68
C PRO A 87 -3.65 -12.39 2.79
N GLU A 88 -4.04 -13.65 2.93
CA GLU A 88 -3.11 -14.78 3.02
C GLU A 88 -2.39 -15.04 1.69
N GLU A 89 -3.11 -14.90 0.57
CA GLU A 89 -2.53 -15.02 -0.76
C GLU A 89 -1.69 -13.78 -1.13
N PHE A 90 -2.09 -12.60 -0.66
CA PHE A 90 -1.28 -11.39 -0.74
C PHE A 90 0.09 -11.63 -0.09
N SER A 91 0.11 -12.17 1.14
CA SER A 91 1.38 -12.53 1.79
C SER A 91 2.20 -13.53 0.95
N ARG A 92 1.57 -14.53 0.33
CA ARG A 92 2.24 -15.52 -0.52
C ARG A 92 2.92 -14.89 -1.73
N ILE A 93 2.33 -13.86 -2.30
CA ILE A 93 2.82 -13.20 -3.52
C ILE A 93 3.88 -12.15 -3.19
N PHE A 94 3.66 -11.34 -2.16
CA PHE A 94 4.47 -10.15 -1.89
C PHE A 94 5.69 -10.41 -0.98
N VAL A 95 5.65 -11.46 -0.15
CA VAL A 95 6.81 -11.85 0.70
C VAL A 95 8.03 -12.27 -0.12
N PRO A 96 7.91 -13.01 -1.24
CA PRO A 96 9.04 -13.31 -2.11
C PRO A 96 9.73 -12.06 -2.70
N CYS A 97 9.03 -10.92 -2.76
CA CYS A 97 9.58 -9.62 -3.17
C CYS A 97 10.30 -8.87 -2.02
N GLY A 98 10.42 -9.50 -0.85
CA GLY A 98 11.09 -8.90 0.31
C GLY A 98 10.18 -8.09 1.24
N THR A 99 8.90 -7.92 0.92
CA THR A 99 7.95 -7.17 1.76
C THR A 99 7.53 -8.02 2.97
N THR A 100 7.82 -7.53 4.17
CA THR A 100 7.55 -8.22 5.44
C THR A 100 6.44 -7.58 6.25
N THR A 101 6.14 -6.32 5.97
CA THR A 101 5.08 -5.53 6.61
C THR A 101 4.38 -4.68 5.58
N ALA A 102 3.05 -4.58 5.67
CA ALA A 102 2.23 -3.71 4.83
C ALA A 102 1.21 -2.94 5.68
N LEU A 103 1.08 -1.63 5.44
CA LEU A 103 0.06 -0.76 6.02
C LEU A 103 -1.05 -0.61 4.99
N CYS A 104 -2.19 -1.21 5.26
CA CYS A 104 -3.26 -1.36 4.29
C CYS A 104 -4.47 -0.51 4.66
N ASP A 105 -5.06 0.15 3.66
CA ASP A 105 -6.38 0.74 3.74
C ASP A 105 -7.39 -0.21 3.08
N PRO A 106 -8.30 -0.82 3.84
CA PRO A 106 -9.28 -1.77 3.30
C PRO A 106 -10.59 -1.08 2.91
N HIS A 107 -10.55 0.12 2.32
CA HIS A 107 -11.76 0.90 2.08
C HIS A 107 -12.67 0.26 1.02
N GLU A 108 -12.16 -0.50 0.07
CA GLU A 108 -12.98 -1.14 -0.96
C GLU A 108 -13.92 -2.18 -0.35
N ILE A 109 -13.39 -3.12 0.44
CA ILE A 109 -14.25 -4.12 1.07
C ILE A 109 -15.14 -3.50 2.15
N VAL A 110 -14.68 -2.46 2.84
CA VAL A 110 -15.47 -1.77 3.85
C VAL A 110 -16.61 -0.95 3.20
N ASN A 111 -16.41 -0.35 2.02
CA ASN A 111 -17.50 0.24 1.24
C ASN A 111 -18.56 -0.78 0.81
N VAL A 112 -18.20 -2.04 0.65
CA VAL A 112 -19.10 -3.12 0.22
C VAL A 112 -19.78 -3.80 1.41
N ALA A 113 -19.02 -4.16 2.46
CA ALA A 113 -19.46 -5.03 3.55
C ALA A 113 -19.43 -4.36 4.94
N GLY A 114 -19.09 -3.06 5.02
CA GLY A 114 -18.99 -2.34 6.29
C GLY A 114 -17.91 -2.91 7.20
N LEU A 115 -18.10 -2.77 8.51
CA LEU A 115 -17.16 -3.27 9.51
C LEU A 115 -16.92 -4.79 9.45
N LYS A 116 -17.85 -5.57 8.88
CA LYS A 116 -17.61 -7.01 8.62
C LYS A 116 -16.50 -7.23 7.58
N GLY A 117 -16.37 -6.31 6.62
CA GLY A 117 -15.26 -6.30 5.67
C GLY A 117 -13.92 -6.11 6.37
N LEU A 118 -13.82 -5.12 7.25
CA LEU A 118 -12.62 -4.89 8.07
C LEU A 118 -12.30 -6.12 8.95
N GLU A 119 -13.30 -6.67 9.64
CA GLU A 119 -13.13 -7.86 10.48
C GLU A 119 -12.60 -9.05 9.66
N TYR A 120 -13.17 -9.30 8.47
CA TYR A 120 -12.68 -10.34 7.55
C TYR A 120 -11.20 -10.14 7.21
N MET A 121 -10.81 -8.93 6.80
CA MET A 121 -9.44 -8.60 6.42
C MET A 121 -8.47 -8.83 7.58
N GLU A 122 -8.84 -8.40 8.79
CA GLU A 122 -8.03 -8.59 10.00
C GLU A 122 -7.87 -10.06 10.38
N GLN A 123 -8.93 -10.87 10.30
CA GLN A 123 -8.86 -12.28 10.66
C GLN A 123 -8.05 -13.07 9.61
N ALA A 124 -8.23 -12.77 8.34
CA ALA A 124 -7.46 -13.34 7.25
C ALA A 124 -5.96 -13.02 7.36
N ALA A 125 -5.63 -11.76 7.69
CA ALA A 125 -4.26 -11.31 7.90
C ALA A 125 -3.53 -12.07 9.03
N LYS A 126 -4.24 -12.53 10.06
CA LYS A 126 -3.65 -13.36 11.15
C LYS A 126 -3.14 -14.71 10.68
N LEU A 127 -3.61 -15.20 9.54
CA LEU A 127 -3.15 -16.45 8.92
C LEU A 127 -1.97 -16.24 7.98
N ALA A 128 -1.66 -14.99 7.65
CA ALA A 128 -0.51 -14.61 6.85
C ALA A 128 0.81 -14.63 7.65
N LYS A 129 1.95 -14.83 6.98
CA LYS A 129 3.27 -14.62 7.60
C LYS A 129 3.68 -13.15 7.60
N MET A 130 3.33 -12.40 6.54
CA MET A 130 3.48 -10.96 6.49
C MET A 130 2.69 -10.30 7.64
N ASP A 131 3.24 -9.25 8.22
CA ASP A 131 2.52 -8.40 9.17
C ASP A 131 1.67 -7.40 8.38
N ILE A 132 0.44 -7.80 8.06
CA ILE A 132 -0.54 -6.95 7.38
C ILE A 132 -1.30 -6.18 8.44
N ARG A 133 -1.19 -4.86 8.40
CA ARG A 133 -1.75 -3.93 9.39
C ARG A 133 -2.75 -3.03 8.70
N TYR A 134 -3.88 -2.80 9.35
CA TYR A 134 -4.95 -2.02 8.75
C TYR A 134 -5.10 -0.65 9.39
N LEU A 135 -5.54 0.29 8.57
CA LEU A 135 -6.02 1.61 8.96
C LEU A 135 -7.54 1.61 8.89
N MET A 136 -8.18 2.53 9.61
CA MET A 136 -9.63 2.72 9.57
C MET A 136 -10.01 3.55 8.35
N PRO A 137 -10.75 3.02 7.38
CA PRO A 137 -11.16 3.79 6.21
C PRO A 137 -11.99 5.03 6.57
N SER A 138 -11.62 6.17 6.00
CA SER A 138 -12.33 7.45 6.14
C SER A 138 -13.36 7.68 5.03
N CYS A 139 -13.24 6.92 3.93
CA CYS A 139 -13.97 7.13 2.68
C CYS A 139 -15.08 6.08 2.48
N VAL A 140 -15.96 5.91 3.47
CA VAL A 140 -17.07 4.96 3.41
C VAL A 140 -18.42 5.67 3.58
N PRO A 141 -19.00 6.15 2.47
CA PRO A 141 -18.42 6.37 1.14
C PRO A 141 -17.47 7.58 1.09
N SER A 142 -16.67 7.67 0.03
CA SER A 142 -15.71 8.78 -0.16
C SER A 142 -16.42 10.10 -0.47
N THR A 143 -17.58 10.07 -1.11
CA THR A 143 -18.41 11.24 -1.40
C THR A 143 -19.89 10.98 -1.12
N PRO A 144 -20.70 12.05 -0.89
CA PRO A 144 -22.14 11.87 -0.69
C PRO A 144 -22.91 11.49 -1.96
N PHE A 145 -22.25 11.43 -3.11
CA PHE A 145 -22.86 11.08 -4.41
C PHE A 145 -22.83 9.59 -4.70
N GLU A 146 -22.09 8.81 -3.92
CA GLU A 146 -21.91 7.38 -4.13
C GLU A 146 -23.01 6.54 -3.51
N HIS A 147 -23.26 5.37 -4.10
CA HIS A 147 -24.15 4.35 -3.58
C HIS A 147 -23.29 3.20 -3.03
N ALA A 148 -22.80 3.36 -1.81
CA ALA A 148 -21.99 2.34 -1.14
C ALA A 148 -22.85 1.28 -0.44
N GLY A 149 -22.29 0.13 -0.16
CA GLY A 149 -22.90 -0.92 0.65
C GLY A 149 -22.94 -0.59 2.14
N ALA A 150 -22.09 0.34 2.58
CA ALA A 150 -22.03 0.82 3.96
C ALA A 150 -21.84 2.33 4.03
N ASN A 151 -22.16 2.91 5.17
CA ASN A 151 -21.85 4.30 5.50
C ASN A 151 -21.39 4.33 6.95
N LEU A 152 -20.14 4.69 7.18
CA LEU A 152 -19.54 4.74 8.51
C LEU A 152 -19.56 6.17 9.05
N SER A 153 -19.85 6.29 10.32
CA SER A 153 -19.67 7.50 11.12
C SER A 153 -18.47 7.37 12.05
N ALA A 154 -17.98 8.47 12.62
CA ALA A 154 -16.95 8.45 13.64
C ALA A 154 -17.30 7.52 14.83
N LEU A 155 -18.58 7.42 15.19
CA LEU A 155 -19.02 6.50 16.27
C LEU A 155 -18.82 5.03 15.90
N ASP A 156 -19.02 4.66 14.64
CA ASP A 156 -18.80 3.30 14.16
C ASP A 156 -17.29 2.94 14.18
N MET A 157 -16.43 3.92 13.93
CA MET A 157 -14.96 3.75 13.87
C MET A 157 -14.32 3.72 15.27
N GLU A 158 -14.94 4.35 16.27
CA GLU A 158 -14.34 4.55 17.59
C GLU A 158 -13.82 3.28 18.26
N PRO A 159 -14.55 2.15 18.26
CA PRO A 159 -14.06 0.92 18.91
C PRO A 159 -12.72 0.44 18.37
N ALA A 160 -12.53 0.45 17.06
CA ALA A 160 -11.31 -0.04 16.40
C ALA A 160 -10.10 0.87 16.68
N LEU A 161 -10.28 2.19 16.57
CA LEU A 161 -9.24 3.18 16.87
C LEU A 161 -8.85 3.16 18.36
N LYS A 162 -9.84 3.06 19.26
CA LYS A 162 -9.62 3.00 20.71
C LYS A 162 -8.85 1.76 21.14
N ASN A 163 -9.25 0.59 20.65
CA ASN A 163 -8.67 -0.69 21.06
C ASN A 163 -7.33 -1.01 20.38
N GLY A 164 -6.93 -0.22 19.36
CA GLY A 164 -5.72 -0.47 18.60
C GLY A 164 -5.83 -1.65 17.63
N THR A 165 -7.05 -1.98 17.23
CA THR A 165 -7.32 -2.93 16.15
C THR A 165 -6.79 -2.40 14.82
N VAL A 166 -6.91 -1.09 14.62
CA VAL A 166 -6.33 -0.36 13.49
C VAL A 166 -5.25 0.63 13.96
N ASP A 167 -4.28 0.92 13.11
CA ASP A 167 -3.11 1.73 13.45
C ASP A 167 -3.33 3.24 13.27
N GLY A 168 -4.32 3.65 12.49
CA GLY A 168 -4.61 5.05 12.19
C GLY A 168 -5.91 5.23 11.46
N LEU A 169 -6.19 6.46 11.06
CA LEU A 169 -7.21 6.79 10.07
C LEU A 169 -6.55 6.68 8.68
N ALA A 170 -7.16 5.91 7.80
CA ALA A 170 -6.69 5.72 6.44
C ALA A 170 -6.84 7.00 5.60
N GLU A 171 -6.44 6.92 4.37
CA GLU A 171 -6.41 8.06 3.46
C GLU A 171 -7.68 8.91 3.51
N LEU A 172 -7.50 10.21 3.78
CA LEU A 172 -8.58 11.17 3.95
C LEU A 172 -8.96 11.75 2.57
N MET A 173 -9.61 10.91 1.73
CA MET A 173 -9.92 11.21 0.33
C MET A 173 -10.84 12.42 0.16
N ASN A 174 -11.80 12.62 1.07
CA ASN A 174 -12.68 13.78 1.01
C ASN A 174 -11.99 15.04 1.55
N TYR A 175 -10.87 15.43 0.90
CA TYR A 175 -10.17 16.67 1.27
C TYR A 175 -11.06 17.90 1.12
N VAL A 176 -12.02 17.88 0.20
CA VAL A 176 -12.99 18.98 0.00
C VAL A 176 -13.84 19.16 1.26
N GLY A 177 -14.32 18.07 1.86
CA GLY A 177 -15.03 18.11 3.13
C GLY A 177 -14.15 18.66 4.27
N VAL A 178 -12.90 18.21 4.36
CA VAL A 178 -11.95 18.68 5.37
C VAL A 178 -11.72 20.19 5.27
N VAL A 179 -11.38 20.71 4.09
CA VAL A 179 -11.07 22.14 3.92
C VAL A 179 -12.27 23.05 4.01
N ASN A 180 -13.48 22.49 3.89
CA ASN A 180 -14.75 23.22 4.08
C ASN A 180 -15.41 22.98 5.45
N ASN A 181 -14.71 22.33 6.38
CA ASN A 181 -15.18 22.01 7.74
C ASN A 181 -16.47 21.17 7.75
N ASP A 182 -16.57 20.14 6.88
CA ASP A 182 -17.67 19.19 6.94
C ASP A 182 -17.64 18.43 8.27
N ASP A 183 -18.76 18.41 8.98
CA ASP A 183 -18.82 17.86 10.34
C ASP A 183 -18.42 16.38 10.38
N LYS A 184 -18.80 15.56 9.39
CA LYS A 184 -18.40 14.15 9.33
C LYS A 184 -16.89 14.01 9.26
N MET A 185 -16.24 14.76 8.37
CA MET A 185 -14.78 14.70 8.20
C MET A 185 -14.03 15.20 9.44
N ILE A 186 -14.53 16.28 10.05
CA ILE A 186 -13.92 16.83 11.28
C ILE A 186 -14.10 15.88 12.45
N ASP A 187 -15.24 15.20 12.59
CA ASP A 187 -15.47 14.20 13.64
C ASP A 187 -14.50 13.01 13.50
N GLU A 188 -14.24 12.52 12.29
CA GLU A 188 -13.26 11.44 12.02
C GLU A 188 -11.84 11.88 12.37
N VAL A 189 -11.44 13.08 11.96
CA VAL A 189 -10.14 13.69 12.32
C VAL A 189 -10.00 13.83 13.84
N MET A 190 -11.02 14.36 14.51
CA MET A 190 -11.01 14.53 15.96
C MET A 190 -10.97 13.20 16.69
N LEU A 191 -11.59 12.16 16.16
CA LEU A 191 -11.55 10.82 16.71
C LEU A 191 -10.13 10.23 16.63
N ALA A 192 -9.46 10.34 15.47
CA ALA A 192 -8.07 9.91 15.31
C ALA A 192 -7.15 10.66 16.29
N LYS A 193 -7.29 11.98 16.43
CA LYS A 193 -6.53 12.80 17.38
C LYS A 193 -6.78 12.39 18.83
N LYS A 194 -8.04 12.10 19.21
CA LYS A 194 -8.44 11.65 20.55
C LYS A 194 -7.67 10.39 20.98
N TYR A 195 -7.40 9.48 20.06
CA TYR A 195 -6.70 8.23 20.34
C TYR A 195 -5.22 8.24 19.91
N HIS A 196 -4.68 9.42 19.60
CA HIS A 196 -3.28 9.60 19.18
C HIS A 196 -2.94 8.71 17.96
N ARG A 197 -3.87 8.60 17.03
CA ARG A 197 -3.70 7.86 15.79
C ARG A 197 -3.26 8.80 14.68
N ARG A 198 -2.36 8.33 13.80
CA ARG A 198 -2.00 9.08 12.62
C ARG A 198 -3.19 9.18 11.66
N ILE A 199 -3.14 10.16 10.78
CA ILE A 199 -4.13 10.42 9.74
C ILE A 199 -3.37 10.42 8.42
N ASP A 200 -3.67 9.46 7.55
CA ASP A 200 -3.07 9.38 6.24
C ASP A 200 -3.84 10.26 5.25
N GLY A 201 -3.16 10.75 4.23
CA GLY A 201 -3.70 11.73 3.29
C GLY A 201 -3.86 11.18 1.88
N HIS A 202 -4.73 11.86 1.14
CA HIS A 202 -5.02 11.67 -0.27
C HIS A 202 -5.51 13.01 -0.83
N ALA A 203 -4.63 13.76 -1.49
CA ALA A 203 -4.92 15.14 -1.87
C ALA A 203 -4.36 15.53 -3.25
N PRO A 204 -4.82 14.86 -4.35
CA PRO A 204 -4.34 15.16 -5.69
C PRO A 204 -4.65 16.60 -6.05
N GLN A 205 -3.66 17.32 -6.61
CA GLN A 205 -3.78 18.70 -7.09
C GLN A 205 -4.25 19.72 -6.04
N VAL A 206 -4.01 19.46 -4.75
CA VAL A 206 -4.29 20.41 -3.67
C VAL A 206 -3.07 21.29 -3.42
N PHE A 207 -3.22 22.62 -3.49
CA PHE A 207 -2.15 23.60 -3.41
C PHE A 207 -2.47 24.76 -2.46
N GLY A 208 -1.44 25.50 -2.07
CA GLY A 208 -1.53 26.79 -1.39
C GLY A 208 -2.35 26.73 -0.10
N LYS A 209 -3.35 27.60 0.04
CA LYS A 209 -4.17 27.69 1.25
C LYS A 209 -4.99 26.42 1.53
N LEU A 210 -5.42 25.70 0.49
CA LEU A 210 -6.16 24.45 0.65
C LEU A 210 -5.24 23.36 1.21
N LEU A 211 -4.00 23.27 0.72
CA LEU A 211 -3.01 22.34 1.28
C LEU A 211 -2.69 22.70 2.73
N ASN A 212 -2.51 23.98 3.05
CA ASN A 212 -2.31 24.41 4.43
C ASN A 212 -3.47 24.03 5.34
N ALA A 213 -4.72 24.16 4.88
CA ALA A 213 -5.90 23.77 5.64
C ALA A 213 -5.95 22.25 5.87
N TYR A 214 -5.63 21.47 4.83
CA TYR A 214 -5.57 20.01 4.91
C TYR A 214 -4.48 19.53 5.88
N ALA A 215 -3.27 20.08 5.78
CA ALA A 215 -2.18 19.79 6.72
C ALA A 215 -2.50 20.25 8.15
N ALA A 216 -3.17 21.40 8.32
CA ALA A 216 -3.61 21.92 9.63
C ALA A 216 -4.63 20.99 10.32
N ALA A 217 -5.41 20.22 9.56
CA ALA A 217 -6.26 19.17 10.10
C ALA A 217 -5.45 18.04 10.77
N GLY A 218 -4.14 17.94 10.51
CA GLY A 218 -3.23 16.97 11.11
C GLY A 218 -2.95 15.77 10.19
N VAL A 219 -3.24 15.90 8.90
CA VAL A 219 -2.89 14.89 7.90
C VAL A 219 -1.38 14.80 7.78
N ALA A 220 -0.83 13.58 7.87
CA ALA A 220 0.59 13.36 8.08
C ALA A 220 1.37 13.02 6.80
N ASN A 221 0.69 12.58 5.75
CA ASN A 221 1.31 12.19 4.48
C ASN A 221 0.44 12.56 3.27
N ASP A 222 0.99 12.34 2.08
CA ASP A 222 0.25 12.28 0.82
C ASP A 222 0.98 11.34 -0.16
N HIS A 223 0.24 10.47 -0.84
CA HIS A 223 0.74 9.55 -1.87
C HIS A 223 0.28 9.96 -3.29
N GLU A 224 -0.57 10.98 -3.41
CA GLU A 224 -1.18 11.43 -4.67
C GLU A 224 -0.35 12.46 -5.46
N CYS A 225 0.87 12.77 -5.00
CA CYS A 225 1.75 13.64 -5.76
C CYS A 225 2.16 13.01 -7.08
N SER A 226 1.96 13.67 -8.19
CA SER A 226 2.45 13.30 -9.52
C SER A 226 3.59 14.19 -10.03
N THR A 227 3.80 15.34 -9.40
CA THR A 227 4.84 16.32 -9.77
C THR A 227 5.79 16.62 -8.62
N VAL A 228 7.04 16.96 -8.98
CA VAL A 228 8.07 17.39 -8.00
C VAL A 228 7.60 18.60 -7.18
N GLN A 229 6.79 19.51 -7.78
CA GLN A 229 6.31 20.68 -7.07
C GLN A 229 5.28 20.30 -5.99
N GLU A 230 4.35 19.41 -6.30
CA GLU A 230 3.41 18.88 -5.31
C GLU A 230 4.15 18.26 -4.13
N ALA A 231 5.12 17.38 -4.40
CA ALA A 231 5.91 16.74 -3.36
C ALA A 231 6.67 17.76 -2.48
N LYS A 232 7.27 18.82 -3.10
CA LYS A 232 7.92 19.90 -2.35
C LYS A 232 6.95 20.66 -1.45
N ASP A 233 5.75 20.94 -1.93
CA ASP A 233 4.73 21.66 -1.17
C ASP A 233 4.27 20.85 0.05
N ARG A 234 4.09 19.51 -0.07
CA ARG A 234 3.78 18.63 1.07
C ARG A 234 4.92 18.60 2.08
N LEU A 235 6.16 18.42 1.63
CA LEU A 235 7.33 18.46 2.51
C LEU A 235 7.46 19.81 3.23
N ALA A 236 7.17 20.93 2.56
CA ALA A 236 7.17 22.25 3.17
C ALA A 236 6.08 22.43 4.24
N CYS A 237 4.98 21.70 4.14
CA CYS A 237 3.93 21.61 5.16
C CYS A 237 4.26 20.63 6.29
N GLY A 238 5.43 19.98 6.27
CA GLY A 238 5.83 18.98 7.27
C GLY A 238 5.22 17.60 7.08
N MET A 239 4.57 17.36 5.94
CA MET A 239 4.01 16.06 5.59
C MET A 239 5.09 15.12 5.04
N TYR A 240 4.85 13.82 5.16
CA TYR A 240 5.61 12.80 4.43
C TYR A 240 5.07 12.69 3.00
N VAL A 241 5.96 12.34 2.07
CA VAL A 241 5.59 12.04 0.68
C VAL A 241 5.85 10.55 0.42
N LEU A 242 4.80 9.85 0.01
CA LEU A 242 4.91 8.47 -0.40
C LEU A 242 5.07 8.44 -1.93
N LEU A 243 6.22 7.94 -2.38
CA LEU A 243 6.52 7.79 -3.79
C LEU A 243 5.98 6.43 -4.24
N ARG A 244 4.85 6.46 -4.94
CA ARG A 244 4.14 5.23 -5.31
C ARG A 244 4.59 4.65 -6.65
N GLN A 245 4.60 3.33 -6.69
CA GLN A 245 4.83 2.53 -7.88
C GLN A 245 3.84 1.37 -7.89
N GLY A 246 2.63 1.66 -8.34
CA GLY A 246 1.53 0.70 -8.49
C GLY A 246 1.55 -0.02 -9.82
N THR A 247 0.41 -0.60 -10.18
CA THR A 247 0.20 -1.23 -11.50
C THR A 247 -0.06 -0.19 -12.58
N THR A 248 -0.80 0.85 -12.26
CA THR A 248 -1.20 1.92 -13.18
C THR A 248 -0.60 3.27 -12.79
N GLU A 249 -0.31 3.49 -11.51
CA GLU A 249 0.27 4.71 -10.94
C GLU A 249 1.80 4.60 -10.93
N HIS A 250 2.48 5.33 -11.81
CA HIS A 250 3.93 5.25 -11.99
C HIS A 250 4.64 6.56 -11.61
N ASP A 251 4.26 7.13 -10.47
CA ASP A 251 4.74 8.46 -10.04
C ASP A 251 6.19 8.44 -9.52
N LEU A 252 6.67 7.29 -9.03
CA LEU A 252 7.98 7.15 -8.40
C LEU A 252 9.09 7.85 -9.18
N LYS A 253 9.23 7.53 -10.47
CA LYS A 253 10.30 8.08 -11.31
C LYS A 253 10.21 9.60 -11.43
N ASN A 254 9.01 10.13 -11.57
CA ASN A 254 8.76 11.57 -11.71
C ASN A 254 9.11 12.33 -10.42
N LEU A 255 8.90 11.68 -9.27
CA LEU A 255 9.08 12.29 -7.95
C LEU A 255 10.50 12.15 -7.39
N LEU A 256 11.34 11.23 -7.91
CA LEU A 256 12.70 11.02 -7.40
C LEU A 256 13.56 12.30 -7.30
N PRO A 257 13.43 13.34 -8.16
CA PRO A 257 14.19 14.56 -8.01
C PRO A 257 13.93 15.34 -6.71
N VAL A 258 12.86 15.00 -5.95
CA VAL A 258 12.62 15.62 -4.64
C VAL A 258 13.50 15.00 -3.55
N VAL A 259 13.99 13.77 -3.77
CA VAL A 259 14.76 13.01 -2.78
C VAL A 259 16.22 13.49 -2.77
N ASN A 260 16.63 14.07 -1.66
CA ASN A 260 18.00 14.52 -1.41
C ASN A 260 18.32 14.30 0.09
N PRO A 261 19.56 14.53 0.57
CA PRO A 261 19.93 14.28 1.97
C PRO A 261 19.07 14.99 3.02
N GLN A 262 18.41 16.11 2.69
CA GLN A 262 17.54 16.85 3.61
C GLN A 262 16.12 16.29 3.63
N THR A 263 15.61 15.84 2.49
CA THR A 263 14.20 15.41 2.31
C THR A 263 14.00 13.91 2.43
N ALA A 264 15.03 13.09 2.14
CA ALA A 264 14.94 11.64 2.06
C ALA A 264 14.26 10.99 3.28
N ARG A 265 14.49 11.51 4.49
CA ARG A 265 13.89 11.00 5.73
C ARG A 265 12.35 11.16 5.80
N HIS A 266 11.78 12.07 4.99
CA HIS A 266 10.34 12.27 4.88
C HIS A 266 9.76 11.72 3.56
N CYS A 267 10.56 10.92 2.83
CA CYS A 267 10.15 10.22 1.63
C CYS A 267 10.06 8.72 1.93
N LEU A 268 8.96 8.11 1.52
CA LEU A 268 8.70 6.68 1.70
C LEU A 268 8.42 6.05 0.34
N LEU A 269 8.61 4.74 0.21
CA LEU A 269 8.12 3.97 -0.94
C LEU A 269 6.78 3.34 -0.59
N ALA A 270 5.87 3.31 -1.56
CA ALA A 270 4.55 2.71 -1.42
C ALA A 270 4.12 2.01 -2.71
N GLY A 271 3.28 1.00 -2.57
CA GLY A 271 2.69 0.27 -3.69
C GLY A 271 1.40 0.90 -4.19
N ASP A 272 0.53 1.31 -3.28
CA ASP A 272 -0.84 1.74 -3.55
C ASP A 272 -1.64 0.61 -4.25
N ASP A 273 -2.08 0.77 -5.48
CA ASP A 273 -2.82 -0.22 -6.27
C ASP A 273 -1.89 -1.17 -7.02
N VAL A 274 -1.50 -2.29 -6.38
CA VAL A 274 -0.63 -3.30 -7.00
C VAL A 274 -1.39 -4.60 -7.26
N GLN A 275 -1.57 -4.95 -8.52
CA GLN A 275 -2.14 -6.23 -8.91
C GLN A 275 -1.14 -7.38 -8.66
N ALA A 276 -1.69 -8.56 -8.32
CA ALA A 276 -0.89 -9.76 -8.09
C ALA A 276 0.03 -10.11 -9.27
N VAL A 277 -0.47 -9.96 -10.51
CA VAL A 277 0.32 -10.22 -11.71
C VAL A 277 1.52 -9.28 -11.84
N THR A 278 1.37 -8.01 -11.47
CA THR A 278 2.46 -7.03 -11.46
C THR A 278 3.53 -7.43 -10.43
N ALA A 279 3.11 -7.75 -9.21
CA ALA A 279 4.05 -8.22 -8.18
C ALA A 279 4.79 -9.51 -8.57
N MET A 280 4.11 -10.45 -9.23
CA MET A 280 4.70 -11.71 -9.69
C MET A 280 5.65 -11.55 -10.90
N THR A 281 5.49 -10.52 -11.72
CA THR A 281 6.28 -10.34 -12.96
C THR A 281 7.37 -9.28 -12.83
N LEU A 282 7.08 -8.17 -12.16
CA LEU A 282 8.00 -7.04 -12.01
C LEU A 282 8.59 -6.96 -10.59
N GLY A 283 7.91 -7.50 -9.61
CA GLY A 283 8.20 -7.30 -8.20
C GLY A 283 7.31 -6.24 -7.56
N HIS A 284 7.63 -5.88 -6.33
CA HIS A 284 6.91 -4.92 -5.50
C HIS A 284 7.85 -3.79 -5.04
N LEU A 285 8.09 -3.64 -3.73
CA LEU A 285 9.06 -2.64 -3.23
C LEU A 285 10.51 -2.91 -3.69
N ASP A 286 10.87 -4.16 -3.96
CA ASP A 286 12.14 -4.50 -4.60
C ASP A 286 12.24 -3.89 -6.01
N ASN A 287 11.16 -3.87 -6.77
CA ASN A 287 11.09 -3.17 -8.05
C ASN A 287 11.20 -1.65 -7.87
N SER A 288 10.51 -1.09 -6.89
CA SER A 288 10.58 0.36 -6.58
C SER A 288 12.02 0.77 -6.21
N ILE A 289 12.74 -0.07 -5.43
CA ILE A 289 14.13 0.16 -5.10
C ILE A 289 15.03 0.06 -6.35
N ARG A 290 14.80 -0.93 -7.25
CA ARG A 290 15.54 -1.02 -8.54
C ARG A 290 15.36 0.25 -9.37
N ILE A 291 14.12 0.74 -9.50
CA ILE A 291 13.84 2.00 -10.22
C ILE A 291 14.61 3.18 -9.59
N CYS A 292 14.62 3.30 -8.27
CA CYS A 292 15.40 4.33 -7.58
C CYS A 292 16.90 4.27 -7.94
N ILE A 293 17.46 3.08 -7.90
CA ILE A 293 18.91 2.84 -8.19
C ILE A 293 19.21 3.14 -9.66
N GLU A 294 18.38 2.70 -10.58
CA GLU A 294 18.50 2.97 -12.02
C GLU A 294 18.45 4.47 -12.34
N GLN A 295 17.70 5.24 -11.57
CA GLN A 295 17.62 6.71 -11.68
C GLN A 295 18.76 7.42 -10.91
N GLY A 296 19.73 6.67 -10.35
CA GLY A 296 20.94 7.23 -9.71
C GLY A 296 20.80 7.55 -8.23
N LEU A 297 19.71 7.18 -7.58
CA LEU A 297 19.61 7.29 -6.12
C LEU A 297 20.53 6.26 -5.44
N SER A 298 21.13 6.65 -4.31
CA SER A 298 21.90 5.71 -3.49
C SER A 298 21.07 4.49 -3.10
N PRO A 299 21.56 3.25 -3.30
CA PRO A 299 20.84 2.06 -2.85
C PRO A 299 20.45 2.10 -1.37
N ILE A 300 21.33 2.61 -0.52
CA ILE A 300 21.06 2.70 0.93
C ILE A 300 19.91 3.69 1.19
N THR A 301 19.86 4.83 0.50
CA THR A 301 18.76 5.78 0.63
C THR A 301 17.42 5.16 0.19
N ALA A 302 17.40 4.44 -0.94
CA ALA A 302 16.20 3.72 -1.40
C ALA A 302 15.74 2.67 -0.38
N ILE A 303 16.68 1.91 0.20
CA ILE A 303 16.39 0.94 1.27
C ILE A 303 15.85 1.66 2.52
N GLN A 304 16.43 2.79 2.94
CA GLN A 304 15.93 3.57 4.07
C GLN A 304 14.47 3.99 3.86
N MET A 305 14.11 4.44 2.66
CA MET A 305 12.74 4.85 2.32
C MET A 305 11.73 3.68 2.43
N ALA A 306 12.16 2.46 2.15
CA ALA A 306 11.34 1.24 2.22
C ALA A 306 11.46 0.49 3.56
N THR A 307 12.22 0.99 4.54
CA THR A 307 12.50 0.27 5.80
C THR A 307 12.44 1.20 7.00
N LEU A 308 13.55 1.87 7.35
CA LEU A 308 13.65 2.70 8.56
C LEU A 308 12.65 3.87 8.53
N ASN A 309 12.58 4.60 7.43
CA ASN A 309 11.69 5.77 7.34
C ASN A 309 10.22 5.34 7.45
N ALA A 310 9.84 4.27 6.74
CA ALA A 310 8.48 3.70 6.82
C ALA A 310 8.16 3.21 8.24
N ALA A 311 9.11 2.53 8.90
CA ALA A 311 8.94 2.07 10.27
C ALA A 311 8.75 3.24 11.26
N GLU A 312 9.58 4.28 11.17
CA GLU A 312 9.48 5.48 12.02
C GLU A 312 8.17 6.22 11.78
N TYR A 313 7.80 6.44 10.52
CA TYR A 313 6.52 7.05 10.15
C TYR A 313 5.32 6.29 10.73
N CYS A 314 5.33 4.96 10.58
CA CYS A 314 4.24 4.09 11.04
C CYS A 314 4.26 3.81 12.55
N GLY A 315 5.26 4.32 13.30
CA GLY A 315 5.42 4.05 14.73
C GLY A 315 5.84 2.61 15.04
N LEU A 316 6.41 1.88 14.07
CA LEU A 316 6.85 0.49 14.19
C LEU A 316 8.29 0.42 14.71
N ASN A 317 8.49 0.78 15.98
CA ASN A 317 9.81 0.92 16.60
C ASN A 317 10.58 -0.42 16.77
N ASP A 318 9.92 -1.55 16.51
CA ASP A 318 10.47 -2.89 16.65
C ASP A 318 11.09 -3.47 15.35
N ARG A 319 11.13 -2.72 14.26
CA ARG A 319 11.59 -3.19 12.93
C ARG A 319 12.20 -2.07 12.07
N GLY A 320 12.43 -2.32 10.79
CA GLY A 320 12.94 -1.34 9.82
C GLY A 320 14.45 -1.13 9.86
N ALA A 321 15.18 -1.84 10.74
CA ALA A 321 16.64 -1.82 10.79
C ALA A 321 17.19 -3.14 11.33
N ILE A 322 18.42 -3.49 10.95
CA ILE A 322 19.15 -4.60 11.58
C ILE A 322 19.86 -4.03 12.81
N ALA A 323 19.23 -4.24 13.99
CA ALA A 323 19.76 -3.77 15.26
C ALA A 323 19.30 -4.68 16.42
N PRO A 324 20.09 -4.86 17.48
CA PRO A 324 19.69 -5.66 18.63
C PRO A 324 18.35 -5.21 19.21
N GLY A 325 17.49 -6.17 19.54
CA GLY A 325 16.16 -5.94 20.07
C GLY A 325 15.07 -5.69 19.01
N ARG A 326 15.42 -5.50 17.73
CA ARG A 326 14.45 -5.42 16.64
C ARG A 326 14.04 -6.81 16.15
N ARG A 327 12.83 -6.91 15.60
CA ARG A 327 12.34 -8.14 14.94
C ARG A 327 13.30 -8.55 13.85
N ALA A 328 13.53 -9.85 13.76
CA ALA A 328 14.36 -10.43 12.70
C ALA A 328 13.55 -10.58 11.39
N ASP A 329 13.04 -9.45 10.89
CA ASP A 329 12.47 -9.32 9.55
C ASP A 329 13.60 -8.87 8.63
N LEU A 330 14.04 -9.76 7.74
CA LEU A 330 15.28 -9.59 6.99
C LEU A 330 15.07 -10.00 5.54
N VAL A 331 15.82 -9.34 4.65
CA VAL A 331 15.88 -9.68 3.22
C VAL A 331 17.33 -9.92 2.82
N VAL A 332 17.56 -10.96 2.04
CA VAL A 332 18.85 -11.25 1.41
C VAL A 332 18.73 -10.93 -0.07
N VAL A 333 19.64 -10.12 -0.59
CA VAL A 333 19.77 -9.83 -2.02
C VAL A 333 21.16 -10.22 -2.54
N ASP A 334 21.23 -10.53 -3.83
CA ASP A 334 22.46 -10.87 -4.52
C ASP A 334 23.49 -9.73 -4.50
N ASP A 335 23.06 -8.57 -4.95
CA ASP A 335 23.81 -7.30 -4.89
C ASP A 335 22.85 -6.10 -4.81
N LEU A 336 23.41 -4.90 -4.56
CA LEU A 336 22.60 -3.68 -4.39
C LEU A 336 22.28 -2.99 -5.71
N ARG A 337 22.75 -3.47 -6.86
CA ARG A 337 22.47 -2.88 -8.17
C ARG A 337 21.32 -3.61 -8.86
N SER A 338 21.41 -4.93 -8.99
CA SER A 338 20.34 -5.79 -9.54
C SER A 338 19.17 -5.91 -8.56
N PHE A 339 19.46 -5.84 -7.27
CA PHE A 339 18.52 -5.95 -6.16
C PHE A 339 17.55 -7.14 -6.30
N HIS A 340 18.12 -8.30 -6.63
CA HIS A 340 17.33 -9.52 -6.72
C HIS A 340 17.18 -10.16 -5.34
N VAL A 341 15.91 -10.35 -4.90
CA VAL A 341 15.60 -10.94 -3.59
C VAL A 341 15.79 -12.45 -3.65
N GLU A 342 16.75 -12.97 -2.88
CA GLU A 342 17.01 -14.41 -2.77
C GLU A 342 16.29 -15.05 -1.60
N GLN A 343 16.18 -14.35 -0.46
CA GLN A 343 15.52 -14.87 0.74
C GLN A 343 14.78 -13.76 1.47
N THR A 344 13.64 -14.12 2.04
CA THR A 344 12.89 -13.26 2.99
C THR A 344 12.70 -14.01 4.29
N TRP A 345 12.97 -13.32 5.39
CA TRP A 345 12.85 -13.82 6.75
C TRP A 345 11.87 -12.96 7.52
N ILE A 346 10.99 -13.58 8.28
CA ILE A 346 10.03 -12.90 9.16
C ILE A 346 10.11 -13.51 10.56
N LYS A 347 10.37 -12.67 11.56
CA LYS A 347 10.60 -13.10 12.95
C LYS A 347 11.64 -14.24 13.07
N GLY A 348 12.72 -14.13 12.31
CA GLY A 348 13.81 -15.11 12.34
C GLY A 348 13.53 -16.43 11.62
N GLU A 349 12.36 -16.60 11.01
CA GLU A 349 12.00 -17.74 10.17
C GLU A 349 12.18 -17.40 8.69
N LYS A 350 12.87 -18.24 7.93
CA LYS A 350 12.95 -18.07 6.47
C LYS A 350 11.63 -18.46 5.83
N VAL A 351 10.92 -17.49 5.26
CA VAL A 351 9.56 -17.64 4.72
C VAL A 351 9.51 -17.57 3.18
N ALA A 352 10.58 -17.11 2.52
CA ALA A 352 10.69 -17.22 1.07
C ALA A 352 12.12 -17.46 0.64
N GLN A 353 12.30 -18.15 -0.49
CA GLN A 353 13.58 -18.42 -1.11
C GLN A 353 13.43 -18.55 -2.63
N ALA A 354 14.31 -17.89 -3.40
CA ALA A 354 14.34 -17.93 -4.85
C ALA A 354 12.97 -17.68 -5.50
N GLY A 355 12.26 -16.63 -5.06
CA GLY A 355 10.93 -16.26 -5.55
C GLY A 355 9.79 -17.17 -5.07
N GLN A 356 10.06 -18.17 -4.23
CA GLN A 356 9.04 -19.10 -3.74
C GLN A 356 8.70 -18.83 -2.27
N TYR A 357 7.42 -18.71 -1.97
CA TYR A 357 6.91 -18.67 -0.61
C TYR A 357 6.90 -20.09 -0.01
N LEU A 358 7.48 -20.27 1.16
CA LEU A 358 7.71 -21.58 1.76
C LEU A 358 6.57 -22.08 2.66
N PRO A 359 5.89 -21.22 3.44
CA PRO A 359 4.82 -21.67 4.34
C PRO A 359 3.59 -22.16 3.58
N LYS A 360 2.83 -23.04 4.19
CA LYS A 360 1.52 -23.45 3.66
C LYS A 360 0.51 -22.34 3.91
N VAL A 361 -0.20 -21.90 2.87
CA VAL A 361 -1.29 -20.94 2.98
C VAL A 361 -2.51 -21.63 3.59
N GLN A 362 -3.10 -20.97 4.59
CA GLN A 362 -4.40 -21.32 5.15
C GLN A 362 -5.35 -20.19 4.84
N ARG A 363 -6.56 -20.48 4.37
CA ARG A 363 -7.54 -19.46 3.98
C ARG A 363 -8.56 -19.25 5.07
N TYR A 364 -8.87 -17.98 5.35
CA TYR A 364 -9.99 -17.62 6.19
C TYR A 364 -11.30 -17.73 5.41
N PRO A 365 -12.41 -18.23 6.03
CA PRO A 365 -13.71 -18.31 5.35
C PRO A 365 -14.24 -16.93 4.92
N ILE A 366 -14.76 -16.85 3.69
CA ILE A 366 -15.29 -15.60 3.11
C ILE A 366 -16.79 -15.40 3.31
N ASP A 367 -17.47 -16.35 3.95
CA ASP A 367 -18.94 -16.40 4.04
C ASP A 367 -19.55 -15.11 4.60
N ALA A 368 -18.86 -14.43 5.53
CA ALA A 368 -19.34 -13.21 6.17
C ALA A 368 -19.40 -11.99 5.22
N VAL A 369 -18.61 -12.02 4.15
CA VAL A 369 -18.49 -10.92 3.16
C VAL A 369 -18.91 -11.35 1.76
N ALA A 370 -19.14 -12.62 1.53
CA ALA A 370 -19.71 -13.14 0.29
C ALA A 370 -21.17 -12.68 0.13
N ALA A 371 -21.70 -12.79 -1.07
CA ALA A 371 -23.09 -12.43 -1.37
C ALA A 371 -23.45 -10.96 -1.05
N SER A 372 -22.51 -10.04 -1.20
CA SER A 372 -22.70 -8.60 -1.00
C SER A 372 -23.24 -7.87 -2.24
N MET A 373 -23.39 -8.57 -3.37
CA MET A 373 -23.89 -8.04 -4.62
C MET A 373 -25.40 -8.24 -4.76
N HIS A 374 -26.15 -7.14 -4.85
CA HIS A 374 -27.62 -7.14 -4.99
C HIS A 374 -28.01 -6.25 -6.18
N VAL A 375 -27.77 -6.74 -7.40
CA VAL A 375 -28.07 -6.02 -8.63
C VAL A 375 -29.52 -6.36 -9.08
N LYS A 376 -30.30 -5.33 -9.42
CA LYS A 376 -31.60 -5.53 -10.06
C LYS A 376 -31.37 -6.11 -11.46
N PRO A 377 -32.17 -7.11 -11.92
CA PRO A 377 -32.05 -7.62 -13.27
C PRO A 377 -32.08 -6.50 -14.32
N LEU A 378 -31.11 -6.50 -15.19
CA LEU A 378 -30.93 -5.49 -16.24
C LEU A 378 -31.41 -6.03 -17.58
N ALA A 379 -32.16 -5.22 -18.32
CA ALA A 379 -32.50 -5.49 -19.71
C ALA A 379 -31.37 -4.99 -20.61
N SER A 380 -31.18 -5.62 -21.77
CA SER A 380 -30.10 -5.28 -22.71
C SER A 380 -30.18 -3.86 -23.27
N ASP A 381 -31.34 -3.29 -23.29
CA ASP A 381 -31.61 -1.93 -23.78
C ASP A 381 -31.26 -0.83 -22.77
N CYS A 382 -31.06 -1.18 -21.47
CA CYS A 382 -30.67 -0.21 -20.47
C CYS A 382 -29.28 0.42 -20.72
N PHE A 383 -28.45 -0.22 -21.56
CA PHE A 383 -27.14 0.29 -21.97
C PHE A 383 -27.17 1.16 -23.23
N LYS A 384 -28.36 1.41 -23.81
CA LYS A 384 -28.49 2.34 -24.93
C LYS A 384 -28.13 3.75 -24.46
N LEU A 385 -27.40 4.46 -25.29
CA LEU A 385 -27.03 5.85 -25.05
C LEU A 385 -27.42 6.69 -26.24
N HIS A 386 -28.55 7.38 -26.11
CA HIS A 386 -29.07 8.27 -27.14
C HIS A 386 -28.28 9.58 -27.18
N LEU A 387 -27.79 9.96 -28.34
CA LEU A 387 -26.98 11.14 -28.56
C LEU A 387 -27.81 12.25 -29.23
N THR A 388 -27.59 13.47 -28.76
CA THR A 388 -28.20 14.67 -29.38
C THR A 388 -27.36 15.26 -30.50
N GLY A 389 -26.18 14.68 -30.78
CA GLY A 389 -25.26 15.09 -31.84
C GLY A 389 -24.04 14.19 -31.94
N LYS A 390 -23.22 14.40 -32.96
CA LYS A 390 -22.00 13.62 -33.17
C LYS A 390 -20.82 14.06 -32.35
N ALA A 391 -20.80 15.30 -31.88
CA ALA A 391 -19.78 15.81 -30.97
C ALA A 391 -20.23 15.60 -29.53
N VAL A 392 -19.49 14.79 -28.79
CA VAL A 392 -19.84 14.39 -27.42
C VAL A 392 -18.69 14.67 -26.47
N ARG A 393 -19.02 14.97 -25.21
CA ARG A 393 -18.07 15.05 -24.13
C ARG A 393 -17.72 13.66 -23.66
N THR A 394 -16.44 13.37 -23.49
CA THR A 394 -15.92 12.09 -23.01
C THR A 394 -15.01 12.32 -21.82
N ILE A 395 -14.96 11.33 -20.92
CA ILE A 395 -13.89 11.19 -19.93
C ILE A 395 -12.67 10.67 -20.71
N LYS A 396 -11.57 11.44 -20.72
CA LYS A 396 -10.33 11.04 -21.39
C LYS A 396 -9.40 10.37 -20.42
N VAL A 397 -9.00 9.15 -20.70
CA VAL A 397 -7.98 8.42 -19.93
C VAL A 397 -6.60 9.00 -20.23
N ILE A 398 -5.79 9.18 -19.18
CA ILE A 398 -4.38 9.57 -19.25
C ILE A 398 -3.56 8.34 -18.84
N PRO A 399 -2.82 7.70 -19.75
CA PRO A 399 -2.06 6.49 -19.42
C PRO A 399 -1.02 6.74 -18.32
N GLY A 400 -0.99 5.86 -17.31
CA GLY A 400 -0.06 5.96 -16.17
C GLY A 400 -0.47 6.94 -15.06
N GLU A 401 -1.67 7.53 -15.17
CA GLU A 401 -2.21 8.52 -14.23
C GLU A 401 -3.55 8.06 -13.66
N VAL A 402 -3.82 8.42 -12.41
CA VAL A 402 -5.16 8.26 -11.79
C VAL A 402 -6.11 9.34 -12.30
N LEU A 403 -5.58 10.49 -12.61
CA LEU A 403 -6.35 11.62 -13.10
C LEU A 403 -6.89 11.36 -14.50
N THR A 404 -8.08 11.87 -14.75
CA THR A 404 -8.69 11.91 -16.07
C THR A 404 -8.84 13.35 -16.55
N ASP A 405 -9.06 13.52 -17.83
CA ASP A 405 -9.27 14.82 -18.47
C ASP A 405 -10.62 14.82 -19.20
N GLU A 406 -11.06 15.97 -19.64
CA GLU A 406 -12.23 16.13 -20.52
C GLU A 406 -11.78 16.21 -21.97
N ALA A 407 -12.48 15.52 -22.86
CA ALA A 407 -12.28 15.68 -24.30
C ALA A 407 -13.62 15.70 -25.04
N ILE A 408 -13.65 16.51 -26.11
CA ILE A 408 -14.75 16.45 -27.10
C ILE A 408 -14.33 15.51 -28.22
N ARG A 409 -15.17 14.49 -28.49
CA ARG A 409 -14.92 13.49 -29.54
C ARG A 409 -16.05 13.44 -30.53
N GLN A 410 -15.72 13.14 -31.79
CA GLN A 410 -16.71 12.76 -32.78
C GLN A 410 -16.99 11.28 -32.63
N VAL A 411 -18.27 10.89 -32.63
CA VAL A 411 -18.69 9.51 -32.47
C VAL A 411 -19.75 9.13 -33.49
N SER A 412 -19.89 7.82 -33.75
CA SER A 412 -20.89 7.27 -34.58
C SER A 412 -22.19 7.01 -33.82
N HIS A 413 -23.34 7.14 -34.50
CA HIS A 413 -24.66 6.74 -34.02
C HIS A 413 -25.46 6.04 -35.12
N ASP A 414 -26.40 5.21 -34.71
CA ASP A 414 -27.32 4.56 -35.66
C ASP A 414 -28.46 5.51 -36.10
N GLU A 415 -29.41 4.96 -36.85
CA GLU A 415 -30.56 5.71 -37.39
C GLU A 415 -31.51 6.20 -36.28
N THR A 416 -31.50 5.56 -35.12
CA THR A 416 -32.28 5.97 -33.95
C THR A 416 -31.59 7.02 -33.11
N GLY A 417 -30.30 7.34 -33.40
CA GLY A 417 -29.48 8.27 -32.65
C GLY A 417 -28.75 7.62 -31.50
N ASP A 418 -28.76 6.31 -31.37
CA ASP A 418 -28.03 5.62 -30.30
C ASP A 418 -26.55 5.44 -30.66
N PHE A 419 -25.66 5.64 -29.67
CA PHE A 419 -24.21 5.49 -29.83
C PHE A 419 -23.87 4.10 -30.41
N VAL A 420 -23.05 4.10 -31.45
CA VAL A 420 -22.46 2.89 -32.04
C VAL A 420 -20.96 2.91 -31.86
N TYR A 421 -20.43 1.82 -31.31
CA TYR A 421 -18.99 1.67 -31.13
C TYR A 421 -18.29 1.60 -32.51
N ASP A 422 -17.24 2.42 -32.63
CA ASP A 422 -16.33 2.43 -33.77
C ASP A 422 -14.90 2.36 -33.25
N GLN A 423 -14.23 1.24 -33.51
CA GLN A 423 -12.86 0.99 -33.04
C GLN A 423 -11.88 2.10 -33.47
N SER A 424 -12.07 2.73 -34.61
CA SER A 424 -11.18 3.79 -35.08
C SER A 424 -11.23 5.08 -34.24
N GLN A 425 -12.33 5.27 -33.52
CA GLN A 425 -12.57 6.46 -32.70
C GLN A 425 -12.04 6.31 -31.27
N ASP A 426 -11.78 5.07 -30.83
CA ASP A 426 -11.39 4.73 -29.46
C ASP A 426 -12.27 5.42 -28.39
N VAL A 427 -13.58 5.30 -28.57
CA VAL A 427 -14.59 5.78 -27.61
C VAL A 427 -15.47 4.59 -27.23
N VAL A 428 -15.56 4.32 -25.92
CA VAL A 428 -16.34 3.22 -25.36
C VAL A 428 -17.41 3.72 -24.41
N LYS A 429 -18.45 2.91 -24.17
CA LYS A 429 -19.44 3.20 -23.12
C LYS A 429 -18.90 2.82 -21.76
N LEU A 430 -19.14 3.68 -20.78
CA LEU A 430 -19.04 3.41 -19.36
C LEU A 430 -20.46 3.28 -18.79
N ALA A 431 -20.72 2.25 -18.01
CA ALA A 431 -21.95 2.11 -17.25
C ALA A 431 -21.62 1.96 -15.75
N VAL A 432 -22.23 2.80 -14.93
CA VAL A 432 -22.16 2.69 -13.47
C VAL A 432 -23.51 2.20 -12.97
N ILE A 433 -23.51 1.06 -12.28
CA ILE A 433 -24.71 0.35 -11.86
C ILE A 433 -24.71 0.19 -10.35
N GLU A 434 -25.78 0.61 -9.68
CA GLU A 434 -25.97 0.36 -8.26
C GLU A 434 -26.08 -1.14 -7.99
N ARG A 435 -25.23 -1.64 -7.11
CA ARG A 435 -25.03 -3.10 -6.89
C ARG A 435 -25.27 -3.55 -5.45
N HIS A 436 -25.68 -2.66 -4.54
CA HIS A 436 -25.79 -3.00 -3.12
C HIS A 436 -27.24 -3.17 -2.66
N HIS A 437 -28.17 -2.42 -3.23
CA HIS A 437 -29.54 -2.30 -2.73
C HIS A 437 -30.60 -2.67 -3.76
N ALA A 438 -30.21 -3.22 -4.91
CA ALA A 438 -31.09 -3.62 -6.02
C ALA A 438 -32.07 -2.51 -6.46
N THR A 439 -31.63 -1.24 -6.40
CA THR A 439 -32.47 -0.09 -6.77
C THR A 439 -32.72 0.00 -8.27
N GLY A 440 -31.81 -0.57 -9.08
CA GLY A 440 -31.81 -0.42 -10.52
C GLY A 440 -31.33 0.95 -11.01
N LYS A 441 -30.78 1.79 -10.13
CA LYS A 441 -30.14 3.04 -10.53
C LYS A 441 -28.91 2.76 -11.35
N MET A 442 -28.76 3.44 -12.47
CA MET A 442 -27.57 3.37 -13.31
C MET A 442 -27.40 4.69 -14.07
N CYS A 443 -26.19 4.95 -14.50
CA CYS A 443 -25.89 5.97 -15.49
C CYS A 443 -24.91 5.46 -16.53
N THR A 444 -24.92 6.09 -17.70
CA THR A 444 -24.01 5.80 -18.79
C THR A 444 -23.24 7.05 -19.19
N ALA A 445 -22.00 6.86 -19.57
CA ALA A 445 -21.12 7.92 -20.08
C ALA A 445 -20.27 7.38 -21.24
N LEU A 446 -19.44 8.24 -21.81
CA LEU A 446 -18.46 7.86 -22.83
C LEU A 446 -17.04 8.13 -22.32
N VAL A 447 -16.14 7.17 -22.58
CA VAL A 447 -14.72 7.22 -22.24
C VAL A 447 -13.91 7.12 -23.52
N SER A 448 -12.86 7.92 -23.64
CA SER A 448 -11.91 7.89 -24.76
C SER A 448 -10.48 7.60 -24.28
N GLY A 449 -9.69 6.94 -25.14
CA GLY A 449 -8.30 6.60 -24.85
C GLY A 449 -8.13 5.33 -24.04
N TYR A 450 -9.15 4.45 -23.97
CA TYR A 450 -9.10 3.22 -23.17
C TYR A 450 -8.50 2.02 -23.92
N GLY A 451 -8.59 2.03 -25.28
CA GLY A 451 -7.99 1.02 -26.13
C GLY A 451 -8.72 -0.32 -26.19
N ILE A 452 -9.95 -0.47 -25.67
CA ILE A 452 -10.74 -1.70 -25.76
C ILE A 452 -11.15 -1.91 -27.21
N LYS A 453 -10.79 -3.05 -27.79
CA LYS A 453 -11.16 -3.42 -29.18
C LYS A 453 -12.37 -4.32 -29.22
N HIS A 454 -12.49 -5.26 -28.30
CA HIS A 454 -13.55 -6.24 -28.20
C HIS A 454 -13.89 -6.51 -26.73
N GLY A 455 -15.17 -6.82 -26.45
CA GLY A 455 -15.63 -7.17 -25.11
C GLY A 455 -15.89 -5.98 -24.20
N ALA A 456 -15.91 -6.26 -22.91
CA ALA A 456 -16.09 -5.28 -21.83
C ALA A 456 -15.23 -5.67 -20.63
N ILE A 457 -14.96 -4.72 -19.76
CA ILE A 457 -14.31 -4.91 -18.44
C ILE A 457 -15.33 -4.53 -17.38
N ALA A 458 -15.48 -5.35 -16.34
CA ALA A 458 -16.35 -5.12 -15.19
C ALA A 458 -15.62 -5.46 -13.88
#